data_d0bfe707a7ce9f0b5e8d1090e41bb99d
#
_entry.id   d0bfe707a7ce9f0b5e8d1090e41bb99d
#
_cell.length_a   1.000
_cell.length_b   1.000
_cell.length_c   1.000
_cell.angle_alpha   90.00
_cell.angle_beta   90.00
_cell.angle_gamma   90.00
#
_symmetry.space_group_name_H-M   'P 1'
#
loop_
_entity.id
_entity.type
_entity.pdbx_description
1 polymer ?
#
loop_
_entity_poly.entity_id
_entity_poly.type
_entity_poly.pdbx_seq_one_letter_code
_entity_poly.pdbx_strand_id
1 'polypeptide(L)'
;VSEKVLDVASPVFDDVTSGVADADSYWVPDLELQARGYYFDGLDTGDVGNVITPNAQESADAFLARLATLGYEPVAYGKASFTGVGQQARVQAMTKPDDGAAYRTKQNSGFGTWVWVFRRSEQSKQAQEYLIGDWISPFMEATESNTSRRKLEVMSTVTEHSADIGAELSDTITVSGFPADHGQYAGNEEYEFAADRPYATVSVWWSGDPDNPSNDEAYKPSGGEVPTEDDNHRLLATWEIPAMNGTFKIGAGALDARGAPMYLTAE
;
A
#
# COMPACT_ATOMS: atom_id res chain seq x y z
N VAL A 1 -12.07 -3.61 -0.32
CA VAL A 1 -10.79 -3.77 -1.09
C VAL A 1 -10.24 -5.17 -0.94
N SER A 2 -9.52 -5.65 -1.97
CA SER A 2 -8.93 -7.00 -1.93
C SER A 2 -7.73 -7.10 -0.98
N GLU A 3 -7.00 -6.01 -0.79
CA GLU A 3 -5.82 -5.94 0.07
C GLU A 3 -5.79 -4.61 0.82
N LYS A 4 -5.57 -4.69 2.14
CA LYS A 4 -5.52 -3.51 3.01
C LYS A 4 -4.19 -2.76 2.93
N VAL A 5 -3.11 -3.47 2.65
CA VAL A 5 -1.75 -2.90 2.58
C VAL A 5 -1.10 -3.32 1.27
N LEU A 6 -0.78 -2.36 0.43
CA LEU A 6 -0.18 -2.56 -0.89
C LEU A 6 1.30 -2.19 -0.88
N ASP A 7 2.11 -2.88 -1.66
CA ASP A 7 3.48 -2.47 -1.93
C ASP A 7 3.53 -1.42 -3.06
N VAL A 8 4.65 -0.70 -3.16
CA VAL A 8 4.90 0.23 -4.27
C VAL A 8 4.91 -0.53 -5.60
N ALA A 9 4.33 0.08 -6.62
CA ALA A 9 4.15 -0.49 -7.96
C ALA A 9 3.25 -1.74 -8.01
N SER A 10 2.50 -2.03 -6.94
CA SER A 10 1.49 -3.08 -6.93
C SER A 10 0.23 -2.68 -7.70
N PRO A 11 -0.40 -3.63 -8.41
CA PRO A 11 -1.72 -3.41 -8.96
C PRO A 11 -2.75 -3.27 -7.83
N VAL A 12 -3.79 -2.46 -8.07
CA VAL A 12 -4.87 -2.25 -7.11
C VAL A 12 -6.09 -3.03 -7.55
N PHE A 13 -6.67 -3.79 -6.63
CA PHE A 13 -7.90 -4.57 -6.86
C PHE A 13 -8.94 -4.28 -5.80
N ASP A 14 -10.20 -4.48 -6.20
CA ASP A 14 -11.33 -4.53 -5.28
C ASP A 14 -12.16 -5.81 -5.50
N ASP A 15 -12.64 -6.41 -4.41
CA ASP A 15 -13.54 -7.55 -4.41
C ASP A 15 -14.96 -7.04 -4.09
N VAL A 16 -15.68 -6.66 -5.14
CA VAL A 16 -17.00 -6.03 -5.04
C VAL A 16 -18.09 -7.08 -4.91
N THR A 17 -18.99 -6.89 -3.96
CA THR A 17 -20.15 -7.77 -3.77
C THR A 17 -21.44 -7.01 -4.00
N SER A 18 -22.31 -7.55 -4.87
CA SER A 18 -23.63 -6.95 -5.13
C SER A 18 -24.58 -7.16 -3.96
N GLY A 19 -25.39 -6.15 -3.68
CA GLY A 19 -26.39 -6.17 -2.61
C GLY A 19 -27.64 -5.36 -2.97
N VAL A 20 -28.60 -5.36 -2.07
CA VAL A 20 -29.77 -4.47 -2.10
C VAL A 20 -29.69 -3.47 -0.94
N ALA A 21 -30.35 -2.35 -1.08
CA ALA A 21 -30.24 -1.24 -0.12
C ALA A 21 -30.83 -1.57 1.27
N ASP A 22 -31.88 -2.37 1.31
CA ASP A 22 -32.59 -2.73 2.53
C ASP A 22 -33.33 -4.08 2.39
N ALA A 23 -33.97 -4.54 3.46
CA ALA A 23 -34.67 -5.82 3.50
C ALA A 23 -35.96 -5.87 2.65
N ASP A 24 -36.51 -4.72 2.29
CA ASP A 24 -37.72 -4.59 1.48
C ASP A 24 -37.39 -4.49 -0.03
N SER A 25 -36.13 -4.30 -0.35
CA SER A 25 -35.60 -4.24 -1.71
C SER A 25 -35.27 -5.63 -2.23
N TYR A 26 -35.41 -5.85 -3.52
CA TYR A 26 -35.03 -7.09 -4.18
C TYR A 26 -34.40 -6.85 -5.55
N TRP A 27 -33.58 -7.76 -5.97
CA TRP A 27 -33.02 -7.76 -7.33
C TRP A 27 -34.04 -8.37 -8.31
N VAL A 28 -34.36 -7.66 -9.37
CA VAL A 28 -35.21 -8.19 -10.42
C VAL A 28 -34.52 -9.35 -11.13
N PRO A 29 -35.13 -10.55 -11.24
CA PRO A 29 -34.50 -11.68 -11.90
C PRO A 29 -34.03 -11.35 -13.32
N ASP A 30 -32.82 -11.84 -13.65
CA ASP A 30 -32.17 -11.66 -14.96
C ASP A 30 -31.90 -10.20 -15.37
N LEU A 31 -32.04 -9.26 -14.45
CA LEU A 31 -31.73 -7.85 -14.70
C LEU A 31 -30.24 -7.58 -14.42
N GLU A 32 -29.48 -7.27 -15.46
CA GLU A 32 -28.10 -6.85 -15.34
C GLU A 32 -27.99 -5.37 -14.94
N LEU A 33 -27.17 -5.10 -13.92
CA LEU A 33 -26.77 -3.77 -13.52
C LEU A 33 -25.25 -3.63 -13.63
N GLN A 34 -24.81 -2.50 -14.22
CA GLN A 34 -23.39 -2.15 -14.34
C GLN A 34 -22.98 -1.17 -13.26
N ALA A 35 -21.95 -1.52 -12.49
CA ALA A 35 -21.30 -0.66 -11.54
C ALA A 35 -20.04 -0.02 -12.14
N ARG A 36 -19.79 1.25 -11.79
CA ARG A 36 -18.54 1.96 -12.07
C ARG A 36 -17.82 2.22 -10.77
N GLY A 37 -16.55 1.88 -10.71
CA GLY A 37 -15.66 2.18 -9.60
C GLY A 37 -14.74 3.35 -9.91
N TYR A 38 -14.50 4.18 -8.91
CA TYR A 38 -13.58 5.31 -8.94
C TYR A 38 -12.59 5.13 -7.80
N TYR A 39 -11.33 4.97 -8.12
CA TYR A 39 -10.27 4.81 -7.13
C TYR A 39 -9.54 6.14 -6.94
N PHE A 40 -9.42 6.54 -5.69
CA PHE A 40 -8.69 7.71 -5.23
C PHE A 40 -7.42 7.24 -4.54
N ASP A 41 -6.29 7.91 -4.76
CA ASP A 41 -5.00 7.56 -4.18
C ASP A 41 -4.23 8.82 -3.77
N GLY A 42 -3.22 8.65 -2.93
CA GLY A 42 -2.43 9.76 -2.42
C GLY A 42 -3.11 10.56 -1.33
N LEU A 43 -4.11 9.95 -0.67
CA LEU A 43 -4.76 10.53 0.50
C LEU A 43 -3.81 10.51 1.70
N ASP A 44 -3.98 11.46 2.61
CA ASP A 44 -3.11 11.60 3.78
C ASP A 44 -3.75 11.06 5.08
N THR A 45 -3.04 11.17 6.18
CA THR A 45 -3.50 10.71 7.49
C THR A 45 -4.74 11.45 7.99
N GLY A 46 -4.96 12.69 7.56
CA GLY A 46 -6.12 13.51 7.91
C GLY A 46 -7.39 13.08 7.19
N ASP A 47 -7.25 12.36 6.07
CA ASP A 47 -8.39 11.85 5.30
C ASP A 47 -8.97 10.56 5.92
N VAL A 48 -8.15 9.79 6.64
CA VAL A 48 -8.58 8.53 7.27
C VAL A 48 -9.62 8.80 8.35
N GLY A 49 -10.79 8.19 8.20
CA GLY A 49 -11.94 8.40 9.08
C GLY A 49 -12.83 9.59 8.66
N ASN A 50 -12.44 10.36 7.64
CA ASN A 50 -13.27 11.44 7.10
C ASN A 50 -14.23 10.88 6.03
N VAL A 51 -15.23 10.13 6.48
CA VAL A 51 -16.22 9.53 5.60
C VAL A 51 -17.16 10.60 5.03
N ILE A 52 -17.21 10.71 3.69
CA ILE A 52 -18.12 11.59 2.98
C ILE A 52 -19.23 10.75 2.35
N THR A 53 -20.45 10.91 2.87
CA THR A 53 -21.63 10.21 2.36
C THR A 53 -22.33 11.02 1.25
N PRO A 54 -22.94 10.35 0.26
CA PRO A 54 -23.83 11.01 -0.68
C PRO A 54 -25.03 11.66 0.03
N ASN A 55 -25.44 12.82 -0.46
CA ASN A 55 -26.70 13.43 0.01
C ASN A 55 -27.91 12.66 -0.54
N ALA A 56 -29.06 12.81 0.10
CA ALA A 56 -30.30 12.22 -0.39
C ALA A 56 -30.58 12.64 -1.85
N GLN A 57 -30.79 11.66 -2.73
CA GLN A 57 -31.04 11.86 -4.16
C GLN A 57 -29.91 12.58 -4.95
N GLU A 58 -28.72 12.65 -4.39
CA GLU A 58 -27.54 13.15 -5.11
C GLU A 58 -27.21 12.19 -6.26
N SER A 59 -26.98 12.74 -7.47
CA SER A 59 -26.49 11.91 -8.57
C SER A 59 -25.00 11.57 -8.40
N ALA A 60 -24.56 10.49 -9.01
CA ALA A 60 -23.16 10.10 -9.01
C ALA A 60 -22.22 11.21 -9.53
N ASP A 61 -22.64 11.91 -10.59
CA ASP A 61 -21.86 13.00 -11.14
C ASP A 61 -21.78 14.21 -10.19
N ALA A 62 -22.88 14.52 -9.48
CA ALA A 62 -22.87 15.60 -8.48
C ALA A 62 -22.00 15.24 -7.27
N PHE A 63 -22.03 14.00 -6.82
CA PHE A 63 -21.18 13.52 -5.72
C PHE A 63 -19.69 13.58 -6.10
N LEU A 64 -19.31 13.06 -7.27
CA LEU A 64 -17.92 13.10 -7.75
C LEU A 64 -17.45 14.55 -7.98
N ALA A 65 -18.31 15.44 -8.49
CA ALA A 65 -17.98 16.85 -8.62
C ALA A 65 -17.79 17.52 -7.24
N ARG A 66 -18.58 17.15 -6.23
CA ARG A 66 -18.41 17.62 -4.85
C ARG A 66 -17.08 17.13 -4.25
N LEU A 67 -16.70 15.87 -4.47
CA LEU A 67 -15.39 15.36 -4.06
C LEU A 67 -14.25 16.14 -4.75
N ALA A 68 -14.34 16.39 -6.07
CA ALA A 68 -13.37 17.19 -6.79
C ALA A 68 -13.23 18.62 -6.25
N THR A 69 -14.34 19.24 -5.84
CA THR A 69 -14.32 20.57 -5.18
C THR A 69 -13.57 20.57 -3.84
N LEU A 70 -13.56 19.42 -3.15
CA LEU A 70 -12.78 19.20 -1.92
C LEU A 70 -11.33 18.81 -2.18
N GLY A 71 -10.93 18.66 -3.45
CA GLY A 71 -9.57 18.29 -3.85
C GLY A 71 -9.37 16.79 -4.13
N TYR A 72 -10.42 15.99 -4.05
CA TYR A 72 -10.34 14.55 -4.30
C TYR A 72 -10.73 14.23 -5.74
N GLU A 73 -9.78 13.79 -6.54
CA GLU A 73 -10.01 13.35 -7.91
C GLU A 73 -9.63 11.87 -8.10
N PRO A 74 -10.44 11.08 -8.82
CA PRO A 74 -10.11 9.69 -9.06
C PRO A 74 -8.89 9.57 -9.99
N VAL A 75 -7.99 8.66 -9.66
CA VAL A 75 -6.78 8.37 -10.45
C VAL A 75 -6.90 7.08 -11.24
N ALA A 76 -7.89 6.24 -10.89
CA ALA A 76 -8.15 4.99 -11.59
C ALA A 76 -9.62 4.60 -11.53
N TYR A 77 -10.01 3.62 -12.34
CA TYR A 77 -11.39 3.28 -12.65
C TYR A 77 -11.60 1.77 -12.65
N GLY A 78 -12.79 1.34 -12.25
CA GLY A 78 -13.21 -0.05 -12.30
C GLY A 78 -14.59 -0.20 -12.93
N LYS A 79 -14.92 -1.43 -13.35
CA LYS A 79 -16.21 -1.79 -13.90
C LYS A 79 -16.58 -3.19 -13.48
N ALA A 80 -17.82 -3.38 -13.05
CA ALA A 80 -18.39 -4.68 -12.75
C ALA A 80 -19.83 -4.75 -13.24
N SER A 81 -20.31 -5.96 -13.52
CA SER A 81 -21.71 -6.23 -13.88
C SER A 81 -22.26 -7.33 -12.99
N PHE A 82 -23.50 -7.19 -12.57
CA PHE A 82 -24.17 -8.12 -11.68
C PHE A 82 -25.59 -8.40 -12.18
N THR A 83 -26.04 -9.63 -12.02
CA THR A 83 -27.40 -10.09 -12.37
C THR A 83 -28.19 -10.58 -11.17
N GLY A 84 -27.67 -10.38 -9.95
CA GLY A 84 -28.30 -10.82 -8.70
C GLY A 84 -27.54 -10.37 -7.48
N VAL A 85 -28.12 -10.62 -6.31
CA VAL A 85 -27.56 -10.31 -4.99
C VAL A 85 -26.50 -11.34 -4.61
N GLY A 86 -25.43 -10.90 -3.90
CA GLY A 86 -24.36 -11.75 -3.38
C GLY A 86 -23.37 -12.23 -4.44
N GLN A 87 -23.43 -11.70 -5.63
CA GLN A 87 -22.42 -11.98 -6.66
C GLN A 87 -21.15 -11.19 -6.36
N GLN A 88 -20.00 -11.82 -6.59
CA GLN A 88 -18.69 -11.23 -6.37
C GLN A 88 -17.97 -10.99 -7.69
N ALA A 89 -17.29 -9.86 -7.79
CA ALA A 89 -16.41 -9.52 -8.90
C ALA A 89 -15.10 -8.95 -8.37
N ARG A 90 -13.96 -9.55 -8.78
CA ARG A 90 -12.65 -8.97 -8.55
C ARG A 90 -12.34 -7.98 -9.66
N VAL A 91 -12.20 -6.72 -9.32
CA VAL A 91 -12.02 -5.61 -10.26
C VAL A 91 -10.64 -5.00 -10.11
N GLN A 92 -9.89 -4.95 -11.20
CA GLN A 92 -8.60 -4.25 -11.26
C GLN A 92 -8.81 -2.77 -11.57
N ALA A 93 -8.10 -1.91 -10.84
CA ALA A 93 -8.05 -0.48 -11.13
C ALA A 93 -7.31 -0.23 -12.46
N MET A 94 -7.95 0.51 -13.35
CA MET A 94 -7.42 0.85 -14.68
C MET A 94 -7.21 2.35 -14.79
N THR A 95 -6.19 2.78 -15.53
CA THR A 95 -5.85 4.21 -15.71
C THR A 95 -6.88 5.02 -16.50
N LYS A 96 -7.84 4.35 -17.14
CA LYS A 96 -8.96 4.94 -17.87
C LYS A 96 -10.23 4.14 -17.65
N PRO A 97 -11.41 4.73 -17.79
CA PRO A 97 -12.69 4.09 -17.49
C PRO A 97 -13.00 2.79 -18.24
N ASP A 98 -12.63 2.70 -19.52
CA ASP A 98 -13.02 1.57 -20.36
C ASP A 98 -11.86 0.86 -21.06
N ASP A 99 -10.71 1.52 -21.25
CA ASP A 99 -9.57 0.97 -22.01
C ASP A 99 -8.25 1.57 -21.53
N GLY A 100 -7.85 1.22 -20.35
CA GLY A 100 -6.61 1.71 -19.72
C GLY A 100 -5.62 0.59 -19.43
N ALA A 101 -4.40 0.97 -19.10
CA ALA A 101 -3.45 0.07 -18.45
C ALA A 101 -3.82 -0.15 -16.99
N ALA A 102 -3.34 -1.24 -16.39
CA ALA A 102 -3.47 -1.48 -14.97
C ALA A 102 -2.86 -0.32 -14.17
N TYR A 103 -3.65 0.26 -13.26
CA TYR A 103 -3.14 1.25 -12.32
C TYR A 103 -2.24 0.55 -11.30
N ARG A 104 -1.16 1.22 -10.92
CA ARG A 104 -0.23 0.74 -9.91
C ARG A 104 0.05 1.84 -8.89
N THR A 105 0.16 1.46 -7.62
CA THR A 105 0.55 2.37 -6.55
C THR A 105 1.86 3.06 -6.84
N LYS A 106 2.00 4.30 -6.39
CA LYS A 106 3.20 5.14 -6.58
C LYS A 106 3.99 5.24 -5.28
N GLN A 107 5.23 5.70 -5.36
CA GLN A 107 6.08 5.92 -4.19
C GLN A 107 5.47 6.89 -3.17
N ASN A 108 4.66 7.83 -3.62
CA ASN A 108 3.97 8.82 -2.79
C ASN A 108 2.49 8.52 -2.57
N SER A 109 2.00 7.35 -2.97
CA SER A 109 0.70 6.85 -2.53
C SER A 109 0.70 6.77 -1.00
N GLY A 110 -0.37 7.15 -0.37
CA GLY A 110 -0.54 7.09 1.07
C GLY A 110 -1.68 6.14 1.38
N PHE A 111 -2.86 6.72 1.48
CA PHE A 111 -4.11 5.96 1.58
C PHE A 111 -4.86 6.05 0.26
N GLY A 112 -5.67 5.03 -0.01
CA GLY A 112 -6.52 4.98 -1.18
C GLY A 112 -7.91 4.48 -0.81
N THR A 113 -8.91 4.84 -1.61
CA THR A 113 -10.28 4.40 -1.40
C THR A 113 -11.03 4.26 -2.72
N TRP A 114 -11.98 3.34 -2.75
CA TRP A 114 -12.90 3.20 -3.85
C TRP A 114 -14.23 3.88 -3.54
N VAL A 115 -14.84 4.46 -4.58
CA VAL A 115 -16.25 4.86 -4.61
C VAL A 115 -16.92 4.11 -5.73
N TRP A 116 -17.95 3.34 -5.40
CA TRP A 116 -18.73 2.59 -6.37
C TRP A 116 -20.07 3.27 -6.64
N VAL A 117 -20.49 3.24 -7.90
CA VAL A 117 -21.76 3.84 -8.31
C VAL A 117 -22.52 2.93 -9.28
N PHE A 118 -23.84 2.91 -9.13
CA PHE A 118 -24.76 2.48 -10.19
C PHE A 118 -25.43 3.73 -10.73
N ARG A 119 -25.05 4.17 -11.94
CA ARG A 119 -25.73 5.28 -12.60
C ARG A 119 -26.97 4.76 -13.31
N ARG A 120 -28.12 5.28 -12.95
CA ARG A 120 -29.39 4.93 -13.62
C ARG A 120 -29.31 5.20 -15.11
N SER A 121 -28.75 6.32 -15.53
CA SER A 121 -28.63 6.72 -16.93
C SER A 121 -27.76 5.77 -17.80
N GLU A 122 -26.82 5.05 -17.20
CA GLU A 122 -25.94 4.10 -17.89
C GLU A 122 -26.53 2.68 -17.98
N GLN A 123 -27.65 2.41 -17.32
CA GLN A 123 -28.28 1.11 -17.33
C GLN A 123 -29.15 0.91 -18.58
N SER A 124 -29.51 -0.35 -18.86
CA SER A 124 -30.47 -0.66 -19.89
C SER A 124 -31.83 0.03 -19.65
N LYS A 125 -32.60 0.29 -20.68
CA LYS A 125 -33.93 0.92 -20.54
C LYS A 125 -34.82 0.14 -19.57
N GLN A 126 -34.78 -1.19 -19.60
CA GLN A 126 -35.51 -2.03 -18.67
C GLN A 126 -35.05 -1.79 -17.21
N ALA A 127 -33.72 -1.77 -16.97
CA ALA A 127 -33.18 -1.54 -15.64
C ALA A 127 -33.56 -0.16 -15.09
N GLN A 128 -33.60 0.87 -15.93
CA GLN A 128 -33.98 2.22 -15.54
C GLN A 128 -35.43 2.33 -15.00
N GLU A 129 -36.32 1.38 -15.37
CA GLU A 129 -37.68 1.36 -14.84
C GLU A 129 -37.76 0.93 -13.37
N TYR A 130 -36.73 0.18 -12.89
CA TYR A 130 -36.67 -0.34 -11.53
C TYR A 130 -35.76 0.49 -10.61
N LEU A 131 -34.90 1.33 -11.16
CA LEU A 131 -34.00 2.19 -10.37
C LEU A 131 -34.66 3.55 -10.11
N ILE A 132 -34.79 3.93 -8.84
CA ILE A 132 -35.32 5.22 -8.44
C ILE A 132 -34.34 6.36 -8.76
N GLY A 133 -33.03 6.09 -8.64
CA GLY A 133 -31.93 7.04 -8.89
C GLY A 133 -30.61 6.32 -9.00
N ASP A 134 -29.53 7.09 -8.87
CA ASP A 134 -28.21 6.54 -8.75
C ASP A 134 -28.01 5.95 -7.35
N TRP A 135 -27.21 4.89 -7.25
CA TRP A 135 -26.66 4.42 -5.99
C TRP A 135 -25.17 4.75 -5.92
N ILE A 136 -24.70 5.17 -4.76
CA ILE A 136 -23.32 5.65 -4.58
C ILE A 136 -22.83 5.17 -3.21
N SER A 137 -21.64 4.52 -3.16
CA SER A 137 -21.00 4.22 -1.89
C SER A 137 -20.35 5.49 -1.27
N PRO A 138 -20.16 5.54 0.04
CA PRO A 138 -19.43 6.62 0.66
C PRO A 138 -17.97 6.70 0.18
N PHE A 139 -17.40 7.91 0.20
CA PHE A 139 -15.96 8.11 0.08
C PHE A 139 -15.28 7.84 1.41
N MET A 140 -14.10 7.24 1.43
CA MET A 140 -13.36 6.84 2.62
C MET A 140 -14.12 5.87 3.54
N GLU A 141 -14.94 4.99 2.98
CA GLU A 141 -15.47 3.87 3.74
C GLU A 141 -14.36 2.88 4.11
N ALA A 142 -14.34 2.40 5.36
CA ALA A 142 -13.25 1.56 5.85
C ALA A 142 -13.05 0.28 5.03
N THR A 143 -14.13 -0.38 4.61
CA THR A 143 -14.09 -1.60 3.79
C THR A 143 -13.55 -1.37 2.38
N GLU A 144 -13.68 -0.14 1.87
CA GLU A 144 -13.27 0.29 0.54
C GLU A 144 -11.89 0.98 0.52
N SER A 145 -11.22 1.05 1.67
CA SER A 145 -9.97 1.79 1.83
C SER A 145 -8.76 0.88 2.06
N ASN A 146 -7.63 1.27 1.50
CA ASN A 146 -6.33 0.63 1.66
C ASN A 146 -5.23 1.66 1.96
N THR A 147 -4.03 1.15 2.28
CA THR A 147 -2.82 1.96 2.39
C THR A 147 -1.70 1.36 1.57
N SER A 148 -0.74 2.19 1.17
CA SER A 148 0.43 1.77 0.40
C SER A 148 1.69 1.88 1.22
N ARG A 149 2.51 0.82 1.21
CA ARG A 149 3.87 0.87 1.76
C ARG A 149 4.76 1.77 0.92
N ARG A 150 5.67 2.49 1.58
CA ARG A 150 6.71 3.25 0.88
C ARG A 150 7.96 2.40 0.75
N LYS A 151 8.60 2.47 -0.42
CA LYS A 151 9.92 1.88 -0.60
C LYS A 151 10.96 2.80 0.02
N LEU A 152 11.70 2.30 1.00
CA LEU A 152 12.86 2.97 1.54
C LEU A 152 14.07 2.73 0.64
N GLU A 153 14.92 3.74 0.52
CA GLU A 153 16.22 3.62 -0.14
C GLU A 153 17.31 3.68 0.92
N VAL A 154 18.26 2.76 0.81
CA VAL A 154 19.41 2.68 1.71
C VAL A 154 20.67 2.67 0.86
N MET A 155 21.58 3.60 1.15
CA MET A 155 22.93 3.61 0.63
C MET A 155 23.88 3.28 1.77
N SER A 156 24.82 2.38 1.52
CA SER A 156 25.83 1.93 2.47
C SER A 156 27.20 2.42 2.01
N THR A 157 28.03 2.80 2.97
CA THR A 157 29.44 3.15 2.75
C THR A 157 30.27 2.41 3.78
N VAL A 158 30.85 1.30 3.36
CA VAL A 158 31.69 0.44 4.21
C VAL A 158 32.90 1.21 4.70
N THR A 159 33.16 1.19 5.99
CA THR A 159 34.29 1.88 6.61
C THR A 159 35.57 1.06 6.43
N GLU A 160 35.51 -0.25 6.63
CA GLU A 160 36.64 -1.18 6.49
C GLU A 160 36.50 -2.00 5.22
N HIS A 161 37.40 -1.81 4.23
CA HIS A 161 37.43 -2.56 2.97
C HIS A 161 38.13 -3.93 3.10
N SER A 162 38.89 -4.13 4.14
CA SER A 162 39.49 -5.41 4.51
C SER A 162 39.75 -5.41 6.02
N ALA A 163 39.54 -6.55 6.65
CA ALA A 163 39.70 -6.72 8.08
C ALA A 163 40.25 -8.13 8.39
N ASP A 164 41.07 -8.22 9.44
CA ASP A 164 41.48 -9.49 10.00
C ASP A 164 40.30 -10.18 10.72
N ILE A 165 40.28 -11.48 10.78
CA ILE A 165 39.29 -12.26 11.54
C ILE A 165 39.25 -11.76 13.00
N GLY A 166 38.04 -11.47 13.47
CA GLY A 166 37.81 -10.93 14.81
C GLY A 166 37.97 -9.42 14.94
N ALA A 167 38.33 -8.71 13.87
CA ALA A 167 38.34 -7.25 13.88
C ALA A 167 36.91 -6.69 14.00
N GLU A 168 36.78 -5.57 14.74
CA GLU A 168 35.52 -4.85 14.81
C GLU A 168 35.20 -4.18 13.49
N LEU A 169 33.94 -4.36 13.02
CA LEU A 169 33.44 -3.78 11.77
C LEU A 169 32.39 -2.71 12.03
N SER A 170 32.43 -1.67 11.24
CA SER A 170 31.38 -0.64 11.23
C SER A 170 31.05 -0.21 9.82
N ASP A 171 29.84 0.31 9.64
CA ASP A 171 29.37 0.87 8.39
C ASP A 171 28.59 2.17 8.66
N THR A 172 28.43 2.96 7.60
CA THR A 172 27.59 4.15 7.61
C THR A 172 26.52 3.99 6.55
N ILE A 173 25.25 3.96 6.98
CA ILE A 173 24.10 3.88 6.09
C ILE A 173 23.37 5.22 6.01
N THR A 174 22.93 5.59 4.81
CA THR A 174 22.02 6.72 4.59
C THR A 174 20.69 6.19 4.16
N VAL A 175 19.66 6.52 4.94
CA VAL A 175 18.26 6.09 4.73
C VAL A 175 17.45 7.27 4.23
N SER A 176 16.64 7.03 3.19
CA SER A 176 15.68 7.99 2.63
C SER A 176 14.38 7.30 2.24
N GLY A 177 13.31 8.09 2.03
CA GLY A 177 12.00 7.60 1.63
C GLY A 177 10.92 7.66 2.73
N PHE A 178 11.28 7.95 3.99
CA PHE A 178 10.27 8.24 5.00
C PHE A 178 9.57 9.57 4.69
N PRO A 179 8.21 9.63 4.78
CA PRO A 179 7.48 10.88 4.66
C PRO A 179 7.82 11.83 5.83
N ALA A 180 7.63 13.13 5.62
CA ALA A 180 7.98 14.14 6.62
C ALA A 180 7.15 14.03 7.92
N ASP A 181 5.96 13.49 7.83
CA ASP A 181 5.02 13.24 8.94
C ASP A 181 5.12 11.83 9.53
N HIS A 182 6.09 11.02 9.10
CA HIS A 182 6.29 9.68 9.68
C HIS A 182 6.52 9.75 11.19
N GLY A 183 5.83 8.88 11.91
CA GLY A 183 5.80 8.84 13.37
C GLY A 183 4.62 9.60 14.00
N GLN A 184 3.80 10.28 13.21
CA GLN A 184 2.63 11.02 13.70
C GLN A 184 1.32 10.24 13.60
N TYR A 185 1.24 9.25 12.73
CA TYR A 185 0.04 8.46 12.54
C TYR A 185 -0.11 7.39 13.63
N ALA A 186 -1.19 7.53 14.43
CA ALA A 186 -1.48 6.64 15.55
C ALA A 186 -2.15 5.31 15.14
N GLY A 187 -2.42 5.11 13.84
CA GLY A 187 -3.21 4.00 13.33
C GLY A 187 -4.71 4.24 13.41
N ASN A 188 -5.48 3.35 12.79
CA ASN A 188 -6.93 3.34 12.87
C ASN A 188 -7.44 1.89 12.79
N GLU A 189 -8.00 1.38 13.89
CA GLU A 189 -8.44 -0.01 14.00
C GLU A 189 -9.64 -0.32 13.09
N GLU A 190 -10.56 0.63 12.87
CA GLU A 190 -11.72 0.45 11.99
C GLU A 190 -11.28 0.21 10.55
N TYR A 191 -10.21 0.88 10.12
CA TYR A 191 -9.61 0.73 8.79
C TYR A 191 -8.59 -0.41 8.72
N GLU A 192 -8.26 -1.04 9.82
CA GLU A 192 -7.17 -2.02 9.93
C GLU A 192 -5.79 -1.44 9.54
N PHE A 193 -5.59 -0.15 9.75
CA PHE A 193 -4.34 0.53 9.48
C PHE A 193 -3.49 0.65 10.75
N ALA A 194 -2.27 0.08 10.67
CA ALA A 194 -1.34 0.13 11.78
C ALA A 194 -0.76 1.54 11.99
N ALA A 195 -0.42 1.87 13.25
CA ALA A 195 0.34 3.06 13.57
C ALA A 195 1.74 3.06 12.92
N ASP A 196 2.30 4.24 12.70
CA ASP A 196 3.69 4.38 12.31
C ASP A 196 4.62 3.73 13.33
N ARG A 197 5.61 3.00 12.83
CA ARG A 197 6.62 2.39 13.70
C ARG A 197 7.73 3.40 14.00
N PRO A 198 8.13 3.57 15.26
CA PRO A 198 9.20 4.51 15.63
C PRO A 198 10.59 4.01 15.24
N TYR A 199 10.74 2.73 14.93
CA TYR A 199 12.01 2.09 14.61
C TYR A 199 11.92 1.31 13.29
N ALA A 200 13.03 1.34 12.55
CA ALA A 200 13.28 0.50 11.39
C ALA A 200 14.33 -0.56 11.73
N THR A 201 14.22 -1.74 11.13
CA THR A 201 15.16 -2.83 11.33
C THR A 201 16.27 -2.77 10.27
N VAL A 202 17.52 -2.87 10.73
CA VAL A 202 18.71 -3.05 9.89
C VAL A 202 19.29 -4.43 10.15
N SER A 203 19.47 -5.21 9.10
CA SER A 203 20.11 -6.53 9.16
C SER A 203 21.40 -6.52 8.35
N VAL A 204 22.45 -7.08 8.93
CA VAL A 204 23.76 -7.24 8.29
C VAL A 204 23.96 -8.71 7.97
N TRP A 205 24.30 -8.95 6.73
CA TRP A 205 24.50 -10.30 6.20
C TRP A 205 25.93 -10.49 5.71
N TRP A 206 26.51 -11.64 6.00
CA TRP A 206 27.64 -12.17 5.26
C TRP A 206 27.10 -12.91 4.03
N SER A 207 27.71 -12.66 2.88
CA SER A 207 27.39 -13.36 1.63
C SER A 207 28.68 -13.72 0.91
N GLY A 208 28.88 -15.00 0.58
CA GLY A 208 30.09 -15.47 -0.05
C GLY A 208 30.13 -16.99 -0.20
N ASP A 209 31.28 -17.46 -0.67
CA ASP A 209 31.61 -18.89 -0.76
C ASP A 209 32.54 -19.27 0.41
N PRO A 210 32.06 -20.06 1.39
CA PRO A 210 32.88 -20.40 2.55
C PRO A 210 34.14 -21.20 2.22
N ASP A 211 34.16 -21.87 1.07
CA ASP A 211 35.28 -22.69 0.63
C ASP A 211 36.23 -21.98 -0.34
N ASN A 212 35.73 -20.96 -1.05
CA ASN A 212 36.50 -20.23 -2.04
C ASN A 212 36.11 -18.74 -2.17
N PRO A 213 36.78 -17.84 -1.44
CA PRO A 213 36.47 -16.40 -1.47
C PRO A 213 36.52 -15.75 -2.87
N SER A 214 37.21 -16.39 -3.85
CA SER A 214 37.21 -15.88 -5.23
C SER A 214 35.84 -15.95 -5.91
N ASN A 215 34.90 -16.70 -5.36
CA ASN A 215 33.52 -16.82 -5.85
C ASN A 215 32.51 -15.89 -5.16
N ASP A 216 32.90 -15.11 -4.16
CA ASP A 216 31.99 -14.30 -3.33
C ASP A 216 31.07 -13.40 -4.15
N GLU A 217 31.56 -12.84 -5.25
CA GLU A 217 30.76 -11.97 -6.13
C GLU A 217 29.53 -12.68 -6.72
N ALA A 218 29.58 -14.02 -6.87
CA ALA A 218 28.46 -14.81 -7.37
C ALA A 218 27.29 -14.91 -6.37
N TYR A 219 27.57 -14.70 -5.09
CA TYR A 219 26.59 -14.78 -4.00
C TYR A 219 26.13 -13.42 -3.49
N LYS A 220 26.60 -12.35 -4.10
CA LYS A 220 26.20 -11.00 -3.75
C LYS A 220 24.70 -10.79 -4.01
N PRO A 221 23.90 -10.39 -3.01
CA PRO A 221 22.47 -10.19 -3.19
C PRO A 221 22.19 -9.17 -4.29
N SER A 222 21.26 -9.47 -5.17
CA SER A 222 20.73 -8.50 -6.13
C SER A 222 19.84 -7.49 -5.39
N GLY A 223 20.02 -6.21 -5.67
CA GLY A 223 19.42 -5.12 -4.89
C GLY A 223 17.92 -5.24 -4.66
N GLY A 224 17.53 -5.21 -3.40
CA GLY A 224 16.16 -5.19 -2.94
C GLY A 224 15.62 -6.52 -2.38
N GLU A 225 16.33 -7.61 -2.51
CA GLU A 225 15.96 -8.89 -1.90
C GLU A 225 16.72 -9.11 -0.60
N VAL A 226 15.98 -9.52 0.44
CA VAL A 226 16.59 -9.96 1.70
C VAL A 226 17.07 -11.39 1.50
N PRO A 227 18.36 -11.72 1.75
CA PRO A 227 18.86 -13.07 1.67
C PRO A 227 18.09 -14.04 2.58
N THR A 228 18.07 -15.32 2.22
CA THR A 228 17.64 -16.40 3.09
C THR A 228 18.89 -17.11 3.61
N GLU A 229 18.90 -17.48 4.89
CA GLU A 229 20.03 -18.22 5.47
C GLU A 229 20.26 -19.55 4.76
N ASP A 230 21.48 -19.72 4.26
CA ASP A 230 22.00 -20.93 3.63
C ASP A 230 23.53 -20.99 3.80
N ASP A 231 24.22 -21.90 3.11
CA ASP A 231 25.67 -22.04 3.20
C ASP A 231 26.45 -20.80 2.69
N ASN A 232 25.81 -19.98 1.87
CA ASN A 232 26.39 -18.81 1.22
C ASN A 232 25.88 -17.47 1.77
N HIS A 233 24.88 -17.50 2.63
CA HIS A 233 24.26 -16.32 3.22
C HIS A 233 24.00 -16.55 4.71
N ARG A 234 24.62 -15.74 5.55
CA ARG A 234 24.46 -15.83 7.01
C ARG A 234 24.10 -14.48 7.62
N LEU A 235 23.04 -14.45 8.43
CA LEU A 235 22.68 -13.28 9.19
C LEU A 235 23.69 -13.06 10.34
N LEU A 236 24.43 -11.96 10.29
CA LEU A 236 25.43 -11.62 11.31
C LEU A 236 24.82 -10.85 12.47
N ALA A 237 23.98 -9.87 12.19
CA ALA A 237 23.39 -9.03 13.21
C ALA A 237 22.09 -8.38 12.72
N THR A 238 21.23 -8.02 13.69
CA THR A 238 20.01 -7.24 13.46
C THR A 238 19.86 -6.21 14.57
N TRP A 239 19.62 -4.95 14.18
CA TRP A 239 19.41 -3.85 15.11
C TRP A 239 18.21 -3.00 14.72
N GLU A 240 17.69 -2.24 15.67
CA GLU A 240 16.72 -1.18 15.42
C GLU A 240 17.41 0.17 15.32
N ILE A 241 17.09 0.95 14.30
CA ILE A 241 17.48 2.36 14.15
C ILE A 241 16.23 3.25 14.15
N PRO A 242 16.32 4.55 14.42
CA PRO A 242 15.17 5.44 14.28
C PRO A 242 14.58 5.36 12.88
N ALA A 243 13.24 5.24 12.78
CA ALA A 243 12.53 5.20 11.51
C ALA A 243 12.40 6.61 10.93
N MET A 244 13.48 7.14 10.38
CA MET A 244 13.56 8.49 9.81
C MET A 244 14.64 8.58 8.73
N ASN A 245 14.51 9.60 7.88
CA ASN A 245 15.57 9.93 6.93
C ASN A 245 16.81 10.42 7.67
N GLY A 246 17.97 9.94 7.27
CA GLY A 246 19.22 10.35 7.90
C GLY A 246 20.38 9.40 7.64
N THR A 247 21.50 9.73 8.22
CA THR A 247 22.73 8.93 8.15
C THR A 247 23.01 8.34 9.53
N PHE A 248 23.20 7.02 9.57
CA PHE A 248 23.38 6.25 10.80
C PHE A 248 24.66 5.44 10.71
N LYS A 249 25.46 5.47 11.78
CA LYS A 249 26.53 4.50 11.98
C LYS A 249 25.93 3.21 12.50
N ILE A 250 26.34 2.06 11.96
CA ILE A 250 25.97 0.73 12.42
C ILE A 250 27.22 -0.10 12.73
N GLY A 251 27.08 -1.13 13.56
CA GLY A 251 28.22 -1.97 13.99
C GLY A 251 29.04 -1.37 15.13
N ALA A 252 30.31 -1.67 15.16
CA ALA A 252 31.19 -1.33 16.28
C ALA A 252 31.23 0.18 16.56
N GLY A 253 31.07 0.53 17.82
CA GLY A 253 31.05 1.90 18.29
C GLY A 253 29.78 2.69 17.98
N ALA A 254 28.71 2.04 17.55
CA ALA A 254 27.38 2.61 17.40
C ALA A 254 26.43 2.14 18.51
N LEU A 255 25.33 2.88 18.70
CA LEU A 255 24.22 2.50 19.56
C LEU A 255 22.97 2.30 18.70
N ASP A 256 22.17 1.30 19.03
CA ASP A 256 20.85 1.12 18.42
C ASP A 256 19.86 2.21 18.88
N ALA A 257 18.64 2.18 18.34
CA ALA A 257 17.61 3.17 18.68
C ALA A 257 17.14 3.10 20.15
N ARG A 258 17.49 2.07 20.89
CA ARG A 258 17.19 1.88 22.30
C ARG A 258 18.39 2.20 23.21
N GLY A 259 19.52 2.59 22.61
CA GLY A 259 20.77 2.93 23.30
C GLY A 259 21.64 1.72 23.66
N ALA A 260 21.36 0.54 23.11
CA ALA A 260 22.21 -0.63 23.29
C ALA A 260 23.40 -0.60 22.32
N PRO A 261 24.62 -1.00 22.75
CA PRO A 261 25.78 -1.07 21.86
C PRO A 261 25.57 -2.09 20.74
N MET A 262 25.95 -1.70 19.53
CA MET A 262 26.01 -2.61 18.37
C MET A 262 27.38 -3.28 18.33
N TYR A 263 27.41 -4.57 18.08
CA TYR A 263 28.64 -5.36 17.94
C TYR A 263 28.63 -6.04 16.57
N LEU A 264 29.72 -5.90 15.84
CA LEU A 264 29.94 -6.59 14.57
C LEU A 264 31.44 -6.87 14.45
N THR A 265 31.78 -8.11 14.15
CA THR A 265 33.17 -8.57 13.96
C THR A 265 33.33 -9.29 12.63
N ALA A 266 34.50 -9.19 12.03
CA ALA A 266 34.88 -9.98 10.87
C ALA A 266 34.98 -11.46 11.25
N GLU A 267 34.42 -12.35 10.42
CA GLU A 267 34.44 -13.79 10.60
C GLU A 267 35.19 -14.49 9.47
#